data_df3a252a49312478d7f21efc6595d7f9
#
_entry.id   df3a252a49312478d7f21efc6595d7f9
#
_cell.length_a   1.000
_cell.length_b   1.000
_cell.length_c   1.000
_cell.angle_alpha   90.00
_cell.angle_beta   90.00
_cell.angle_gamma   90.00
#
_symmetry.space_group_name_H-M   'P 1'
#
loop_
_entity.id
_entity.type
_entity.pdbx_description
1 polymer ?
#
loop_
_entity_poly.entity_id
_entity_poly.type
_entity_poly.pdbx_seq_one_letter_code
_entity_poly.pdbx_strand_id
1 'polypeptide(L)'
;SKPARCFLGIQPGHSHFRDLKESSQIHEISSVVIYRFSSNLFFANIAVLQNDIESHIRKDTKAVILDASGVGSIDITAADRLEILYRSLKERGIRFYMTEHISAVNEQLRQLGLGYLIEEGCVRRTIHIALKDMEIHRPYPLDGVDNEMRSASRKRADNRVQELVWAFGSESEEQIEKQIRLQIEQLKKTGDVEELLHGRWSHMEELDEDEWLEHLEEHLKEIVHISGKDERTLAAHFEAHRRE
;
A
#
# COMPACT_ATOMS: atom_id res chain seq x y z
N SER A 1 8.31 13.44 24.53
CA SER A 1 7.07 12.85 24.04
C SER A 1 7.33 11.40 23.64
N LYS A 2 6.39 10.50 23.94
CA LYS A 2 6.51 9.12 23.46
C LYS A 2 6.44 9.12 21.94
N PRO A 3 7.28 8.33 21.23
CA PRO A 3 7.19 8.21 19.79
C PRO A 3 5.79 7.74 19.40
N ALA A 4 5.23 8.31 18.34
CA ALA A 4 4.00 7.85 17.79
C ALA A 4 4.20 6.43 17.24
N ARG A 5 3.37 5.49 17.67
CA ARG A 5 3.45 4.09 17.29
C ARG A 5 2.06 3.50 17.26
N CYS A 6 1.78 2.68 16.26
CA CYS A 6 0.48 2.06 16.10
C CYS A 6 0.55 0.83 15.20
N PHE A 7 -0.43 -0.05 15.35
CA PHE A 7 -0.71 -1.10 14.38
C PHE A 7 -1.62 -0.55 13.30
N LEU A 8 -1.34 -0.94 12.06
CA LEU A 8 -2.03 -0.44 10.89
C LEU A 8 -2.95 -1.49 10.31
N GLY A 9 -4.01 -1.00 9.75
CA GLY A 9 -4.94 -1.74 8.92
C GLY A 9 -5.44 -0.87 7.78
N ILE A 10 -6.40 -1.40 7.05
CA ILE A 10 -7.02 -0.72 5.92
C ILE A 10 -8.54 -0.83 6.01
N GLN A 11 -9.22 0.21 5.57
CA GLN A 11 -10.66 0.18 5.40
C GLN A 11 -10.99 -0.39 4.02
N PRO A 12 -12.00 -1.28 3.88
CA PRO A 12 -12.40 -1.78 2.57
C PRO A 12 -12.67 -0.66 1.58
N GLY A 13 -12.03 -0.72 0.39
CA GLY A 13 -12.14 0.29 -0.64
C GLY A 13 -11.29 1.55 -0.44
N HIS A 14 -10.35 1.53 0.49
CA HIS A 14 -9.38 2.62 0.71
C HIS A 14 -7.96 2.19 0.36
N SER A 15 -7.11 3.16 0.00
CA SER A 15 -5.72 2.93 -0.41
C SER A 15 -4.70 3.07 0.72
N HIS A 16 -5.05 3.79 1.79
CA HIS A 16 -4.11 4.14 2.85
C HIS A 16 -4.23 3.22 4.06
N PHE A 17 -3.07 2.79 4.55
CA PHE A 17 -2.98 2.15 5.85
C PHE A 17 -3.08 3.18 6.97
N ARG A 18 -3.92 2.89 7.95
CA ARG A 18 -4.25 3.79 9.05
C ARG A 18 -4.20 3.06 10.39
N ASP A 19 -4.09 3.82 11.48
CA ASP A 19 -4.15 3.26 12.83
C ASP A 19 -5.47 2.52 13.04
N LEU A 20 -5.38 1.27 13.49
CA LEU A 20 -6.54 0.43 13.82
C LEU A 20 -7.48 1.10 14.84
N LYS A 21 -6.96 2.00 15.66
CA LYS A 21 -7.74 2.70 16.70
C LYS A 21 -8.54 3.89 16.17
N GLU A 22 -8.30 4.32 14.93
CA GLU A 22 -9.01 5.48 14.37
C GLU A 22 -10.47 5.20 14.05
N SER A 23 -10.80 3.98 13.65
CA SER A 23 -12.16 3.59 13.28
C SER A 23 -12.35 2.08 13.37
N SER A 24 -13.56 1.65 13.74
CA SER A 24 -13.97 0.24 13.70
C SER A 24 -14.08 -0.35 12.29
N GLN A 25 -14.01 0.50 11.25
CA GLN A 25 -14.03 0.08 9.85
C GLN A 25 -12.63 -0.24 9.30
N ILE A 26 -11.58 0.03 10.07
CA ILE A 26 -10.20 -0.29 9.72
C ILE A 26 -9.89 -1.68 10.25
N HIS A 27 -9.46 -2.57 9.36
CA HIS A 27 -9.21 -3.97 9.65
C HIS A 27 -7.77 -4.35 9.33
N GLU A 28 -7.22 -5.28 10.11
CA GLU A 28 -5.91 -5.86 9.81
C GLU A 28 -5.99 -6.72 8.54
N ILE A 29 -4.89 -6.76 7.80
CA ILE A 29 -4.73 -7.75 6.75
C ILE A 29 -4.53 -9.12 7.41
N SER A 30 -5.28 -10.11 6.98
CA SER A 30 -5.26 -11.44 7.57
C SER A 30 -3.85 -12.03 7.56
N SER A 31 -3.41 -12.51 8.72
CA SER A 31 -2.08 -13.11 8.94
C SER A 31 -0.89 -12.17 8.78
N VAL A 32 -1.09 -10.86 8.71
CA VAL A 32 -0.02 -9.86 8.60
C VAL A 32 -0.13 -8.83 9.71
N VAL A 33 0.98 -8.61 10.40
CA VAL A 33 1.12 -7.52 11.37
C VAL A 33 1.81 -6.36 10.67
N ILE A 34 1.15 -5.22 10.60
CA ILE A 34 1.73 -3.97 10.08
C ILE A 34 1.86 -3.00 11.24
N TYR A 35 3.09 -2.57 11.50
CA TYR A 35 3.40 -1.73 12.65
C TYR A 35 4.18 -0.50 12.23
N ARG A 36 3.68 0.67 12.59
CA ARG A 36 4.34 1.97 12.35
C ARG A 36 5.06 2.42 13.60
N PHE A 37 6.30 2.85 13.42
CA PHE A 37 7.10 3.49 14.46
C PHE A 37 7.64 4.83 13.95
N SER A 38 7.15 5.94 14.49
CA SER A 38 7.43 7.29 14.00
C SER A 38 8.47 7.99 14.88
N SER A 39 9.67 7.43 14.92
CA SER A 39 10.84 8.01 15.61
C SER A 39 12.10 7.35 15.09
N ASN A 40 13.23 8.02 15.21
CA ASN A 40 14.53 7.40 15.02
C ASN A 40 14.68 6.19 15.94
N LEU A 41 15.34 5.15 15.45
CA LEU A 41 15.58 3.92 16.22
C LEU A 41 16.90 4.01 16.95
N PHE A 42 16.85 3.89 18.27
CA PHE A 42 18.03 3.96 19.14
C PHE A 42 17.84 3.10 20.38
N PHE A 43 18.92 2.93 21.14
CA PHE A 43 19.01 2.01 22.27
C PHE A 43 17.85 2.12 23.27
N ALA A 44 17.32 3.34 23.49
CA ALA A 44 16.28 3.55 24.49
C ALA A 44 14.86 3.19 24.01
N ASN A 45 14.61 3.08 22.71
CA ASN A 45 13.28 2.84 22.18
C ASN A 45 13.12 1.53 21.40
N ILE A 46 14.20 0.91 20.95
CA ILE A 46 14.13 -0.32 20.14
C ILE A 46 13.45 -1.48 20.90
N ALA A 47 13.62 -1.55 22.21
CA ALA A 47 12.95 -2.56 23.02
C ALA A 47 11.43 -2.39 23.01
N VAL A 48 10.93 -1.16 22.91
CA VAL A 48 9.51 -0.87 22.82
C VAL A 48 8.95 -1.40 21.50
N LEU A 49 9.65 -1.16 20.39
CA LEU A 49 9.28 -1.70 19.08
C LEU A 49 9.23 -3.23 19.10
N GLN A 50 10.26 -3.89 19.63
CA GLN A 50 10.30 -5.34 19.74
C GLN A 50 9.13 -5.89 20.56
N ASN A 51 8.88 -5.31 21.74
CA ASN A 51 7.81 -5.76 22.63
C ASN A 51 6.42 -5.55 22.02
N ASP A 52 6.20 -4.44 21.36
CA ASP A 52 4.92 -4.16 20.67
C ASP A 52 4.65 -5.20 19.59
N ILE A 53 5.63 -5.46 18.72
CA ILE A 53 5.50 -6.45 17.64
C ILE A 53 5.26 -7.84 18.24
N GLU A 54 6.09 -8.28 19.20
CA GLU A 54 5.97 -9.61 19.82
C GLU A 54 4.62 -9.80 20.52
N SER A 55 4.09 -8.77 21.16
CA SER A 55 2.79 -8.83 21.83
C SER A 55 1.60 -8.97 20.87
N HIS A 56 1.79 -8.61 19.59
CA HIS A 56 0.74 -8.62 18.57
C HIS A 56 0.78 -9.85 17.66
N ILE A 57 1.87 -10.60 17.67
CA ILE A 57 2.03 -11.83 16.88
C ILE A 57 1.04 -12.89 17.39
N ARG A 58 0.32 -13.53 16.48
CA ARG A 58 -0.62 -14.62 16.69
C ARG A 58 -0.11 -15.90 16.04
N LYS A 59 -0.78 -17.02 16.30
CA LYS A 59 -0.40 -18.35 15.74
C LYS A 59 -0.46 -18.39 14.21
N ASP A 60 -1.36 -17.60 13.61
CA ASP A 60 -1.57 -17.52 12.18
C ASP A 60 -0.74 -16.41 11.50
N THR A 61 0.03 -15.64 12.26
CA THR A 61 0.88 -14.59 11.71
C THR A 61 1.94 -15.16 10.78
N LYS A 62 1.96 -14.71 9.54
CA LYS A 62 2.92 -15.12 8.50
C LYS A 62 3.97 -14.06 8.18
N ALA A 63 3.66 -12.82 8.48
CA ALA A 63 4.55 -11.70 8.20
C ALA A 63 4.38 -10.54 9.19
N VAL A 64 5.47 -9.82 9.38
CA VAL A 64 5.54 -8.54 10.07
C VAL A 64 6.09 -7.50 9.10
N ILE A 65 5.38 -6.41 8.92
CA ILE A 65 5.80 -5.27 8.11
C ILE A 65 6.00 -4.07 9.04
N LEU A 66 7.22 -3.58 9.10
CA LEU A 66 7.57 -2.34 9.79
C LEU A 66 7.40 -1.16 8.82
N ASP A 67 6.43 -0.31 9.06
CA ASP A 67 6.33 0.99 8.42
C ASP A 67 7.32 1.94 9.09
N ALA A 68 8.39 2.24 8.37
CA ALA A 68 9.49 3.07 8.81
C ALA A 68 9.44 4.51 8.28
N SER A 69 8.26 4.99 7.86
CA SER A 69 8.10 6.35 7.31
C SER A 69 8.56 7.47 8.25
N GLY A 70 8.48 7.24 9.57
CA GLY A 70 8.95 8.17 10.59
C GLY A 70 10.37 7.90 11.10
N VAL A 71 11.09 6.94 10.51
CA VAL A 71 12.46 6.58 10.93
C VAL A 71 13.47 7.33 10.06
N GLY A 72 14.12 8.34 10.63
CA GLY A 72 15.18 9.10 9.95
C GLY A 72 16.58 8.54 10.16
N SER A 73 16.80 7.81 11.25
CA SER A 73 18.10 7.22 11.59
C SER A 73 17.98 6.00 12.48
N ILE A 74 19.02 5.15 12.43
CA ILE A 74 19.15 3.92 13.22
C ILE A 74 20.53 3.92 13.86
N ASP A 75 20.62 3.76 15.20
CA ASP A 75 21.91 3.58 15.86
C ASP A 75 22.35 2.11 15.85
N ILE A 76 23.61 1.87 16.20
CA ILE A 76 24.20 0.51 16.18
C ILE A 76 23.46 -0.45 17.11
N THR A 77 23.04 0.00 18.28
CA THR A 77 22.32 -0.86 19.25
C THR A 77 20.92 -1.21 18.72
N ALA A 78 20.25 -0.27 18.09
CA ALA A 78 18.96 -0.51 17.45
C ALA A 78 19.11 -1.47 16.26
N ALA A 79 20.17 -1.32 15.46
CA ALA A 79 20.46 -2.24 14.35
C ALA A 79 20.68 -3.68 14.84
N ASP A 80 21.49 -3.89 15.88
CA ASP A 80 21.71 -5.21 16.48
C ASP A 80 20.40 -5.84 16.98
N ARG A 81 19.54 -5.03 17.60
CA ARG A 81 18.23 -5.49 18.09
C ARG A 81 17.26 -5.79 16.98
N LEU A 82 17.28 -4.99 15.91
CA LEU A 82 16.48 -5.25 14.71
C LEU A 82 16.89 -6.56 14.04
N GLU A 83 18.20 -6.85 13.98
CA GLU A 83 18.72 -8.11 13.47
C GLU A 83 18.24 -9.30 14.32
N ILE A 84 18.29 -9.19 15.64
CA ILE A 84 17.79 -10.22 16.55
C ILE A 84 16.30 -10.47 16.31
N LEU A 85 15.49 -9.41 16.18
CA LEU A 85 14.08 -9.53 15.86
C LEU A 85 13.88 -10.25 14.52
N TYR A 86 14.58 -9.81 13.46
CA TYR A 86 14.53 -10.44 12.15
C TYR A 86 14.83 -11.95 12.20
N ARG A 87 15.92 -12.34 12.86
CA ARG A 87 16.31 -13.75 12.98
C ARG A 87 15.28 -14.56 13.76
N SER A 88 14.77 -14.03 14.86
CA SER A 88 13.70 -14.67 15.65
C SER A 88 12.45 -14.91 14.83
N LEU A 89 12.02 -13.92 14.04
CA LEU A 89 10.87 -14.07 13.15
C LEU A 89 11.13 -15.12 12.06
N LYS A 90 12.30 -15.09 11.44
CA LYS A 90 12.72 -16.04 10.39
C LYS A 90 12.72 -17.49 10.90
N GLU A 91 13.26 -17.75 12.09
CA GLU A 91 13.25 -19.06 12.75
C GLU A 91 11.82 -19.59 12.99
N ARG A 92 10.87 -18.70 13.21
CA ARG A 92 9.44 -19.01 13.40
C ARG A 92 8.66 -19.08 12.07
N GLY A 93 9.34 -18.96 10.94
CA GLY A 93 8.70 -18.93 9.62
C GLY A 93 7.89 -17.66 9.34
N ILE A 94 8.13 -16.58 10.08
CA ILE A 94 7.48 -15.28 9.90
C ILE A 94 8.38 -14.40 9.05
N ARG A 95 7.87 -13.93 7.92
CA ARG A 95 8.59 -12.99 7.06
C ARG A 95 8.65 -11.61 7.69
N PHE A 96 9.74 -10.90 7.49
CA PHE A 96 9.93 -9.53 7.96
C PHE A 96 10.19 -8.59 6.79
N TYR A 97 9.51 -7.45 6.82
CA TYR A 97 9.73 -6.36 5.87
C TYR A 97 9.89 -5.03 6.60
N MET A 98 10.78 -4.19 6.08
CA MET A 98 10.84 -2.76 6.39
C MET A 98 10.41 -1.99 5.16
N THR A 99 9.45 -1.08 5.31
CA THR A 99 8.84 -0.35 4.20
C THR A 99 8.70 1.13 4.49
N GLU A 100 8.31 1.93 3.51
CA GLU A 100 8.01 3.37 3.61
C GLU A 100 9.19 4.22 4.10
N HIS A 101 10.40 3.67 4.12
CA HIS A 101 11.60 4.32 4.63
C HIS A 101 12.17 5.32 3.63
N ILE A 102 12.83 6.35 4.14
CA ILE A 102 13.61 7.28 3.32
C ILE A 102 14.89 6.60 2.81
N SER A 103 15.37 7.01 1.65
CA SER A 103 16.56 6.41 1.00
C SER A 103 17.83 6.43 1.88
N ALA A 104 17.98 7.41 2.73
CA ALA A 104 19.10 7.50 3.68
C ALA A 104 19.17 6.30 4.65
N VAL A 105 18.05 5.67 4.97
CA VAL A 105 17.99 4.47 5.83
C VAL A 105 18.67 3.28 5.15
N ASN A 106 18.59 3.12 3.84
CA ASN A 106 19.27 2.06 3.11
C ASN A 106 20.80 2.13 3.29
N GLU A 107 21.37 3.32 3.21
CA GLU A 107 22.79 3.52 3.43
C GLU A 107 23.20 3.22 4.87
N GLN A 108 22.40 3.65 5.84
CA GLN A 108 22.63 3.31 7.24
C GLN A 108 22.57 1.80 7.51
N LEU A 109 21.61 1.09 6.92
CA LEU A 109 21.53 -0.37 7.03
C LEU A 109 22.81 -1.04 6.50
N ARG A 110 23.34 -0.59 5.37
CA ARG A 110 24.61 -1.10 4.82
C ARG A 110 25.79 -0.83 5.76
N GLN A 111 25.90 0.39 6.25
CA GLN A 111 26.98 0.79 7.18
C GLN A 111 26.94 0.04 8.51
N LEU A 112 25.74 -0.33 8.96
CA LEU A 112 25.52 -1.08 10.21
C LEU A 112 25.54 -2.61 10.03
N GLY A 113 25.91 -3.11 8.85
CA GLY A 113 26.03 -4.55 8.59
C GLY A 113 24.71 -5.24 8.27
N LEU A 114 23.62 -4.49 8.07
CA LEU A 114 22.29 -5.00 7.73
C LEU A 114 21.95 -4.88 6.23
N GLY A 115 22.95 -4.62 5.37
CA GLY A 115 22.76 -4.54 3.91
C GLY A 115 22.16 -5.80 3.31
N TYR A 116 22.41 -6.97 3.91
CA TYR A 116 21.84 -8.22 3.45
C TYR A 116 20.30 -8.26 3.52
N LEU A 117 19.65 -7.50 4.39
CA LEU A 117 18.20 -7.37 4.42
C LEU A 117 17.66 -6.74 3.14
N ILE A 118 18.41 -5.81 2.54
CA ILE A 118 18.06 -5.21 1.25
C ILE A 118 18.21 -6.25 0.14
N GLU A 119 19.31 -6.98 0.12
CA GLU A 119 19.62 -8.01 -0.89
C GLU A 119 18.65 -9.20 -0.82
N GLU A 120 18.21 -9.58 0.37
CA GLU A 120 17.21 -10.64 0.59
C GLU A 120 15.76 -10.20 0.29
N GLY A 121 15.53 -8.93 -0.07
CA GLY A 121 14.22 -8.40 -0.38
C GLY A 121 13.36 -8.07 0.86
N CYS A 122 13.96 -7.96 2.04
CA CYS A 122 13.26 -7.59 3.27
C CYS A 122 13.00 -6.08 3.38
N VAL A 123 13.62 -5.26 2.53
CA VAL A 123 13.46 -3.81 2.50
C VAL A 123 12.78 -3.45 1.20
N ARG A 124 11.52 -2.99 1.30
CA ARG A 124 10.70 -2.66 0.15
C ARG A 124 10.23 -1.22 0.23
N ARG A 125 9.93 -0.60 -0.93
CA ARG A 125 9.54 0.80 -0.99
C ARG A 125 8.21 1.06 -0.28
N THR A 126 7.21 0.21 -0.50
CA THR A 126 5.88 0.38 0.06
C THR A 126 5.36 -0.89 0.73
N ILE A 127 4.38 -0.72 1.62
CA ILE A 127 3.64 -1.83 2.24
C ILE A 127 2.97 -2.69 1.16
N HIS A 128 2.41 -2.06 0.13
CA HIS A 128 1.74 -2.77 -0.96
C HIS A 128 2.68 -3.70 -1.72
N ILE A 129 3.91 -3.26 -1.98
CA ILE A 129 4.94 -4.11 -2.64
C ILE A 129 5.30 -5.30 -1.74
N ALA A 130 5.48 -5.10 -0.44
CA ALA A 130 5.75 -6.19 0.49
C ALA A 130 4.62 -7.22 0.52
N LEU A 131 3.36 -6.77 0.50
CA LEU A 131 2.20 -7.66 0.41
C LEU A 131 2.17 -8.44 -0.90
N LYS A 132 2.48 -7.79 -2.02
CA LYS A 132 2.58 -8.44 -3.34
C LYS A 132 3.65 -9.52 -3.36
N ASP A 133 4.81 -9.29 -2.76
CA ASP A 133 5.88 -10.30 -2.64
C ASP A 133 5.43 -11.55 -1.87
N MET A 134 4.41 -11.43 -1.05
CA MET A 134 3.78 -12.54 -0.32
C MET A 134 2.56 -13.12 -1.04
N GLU A 135 2.30 -12.71 -2.29
CA GLU A 135 1.11 -13.09 -3.05
C GLU A 135 -0.22 -12.69 -2.37
N ILE A 136 -0.18 -11.62 -1.59
CA ILE A 136 -1.36 -11.02 -0.98
C ILE A 136 -1.79 -9.85 -1.87
N HIS A 137 -2.87 -10.08 -2.63
CA HIS A 137 -3.36 -9.15 -3.65
C HIS A 137 -4.65 -8.46 -3.22
N ARG A 138 -4.90 -7.32 -3.84
CA ARG A 138 -6.13 -6.53 -3.68
C ARG A 138 -7.34 -7.21 -4.35
N PRO A 139 -8.55 -7.11 -3.79
CA PRO A 139 -8.84 -6.60 -2.45
C PRO A 139 -8.26 -7.51 -1.38
N TYR A 140 -7.55 -6.92 -0.42
CA TYR A 140 -6.83 -7.69 0.60
C TYR A 140 -7.77 -8.55 1.46
N PRO A 141 -7.32 -9.74 1.89
CA PRO A 141 -8.04 -10.50 2.90
C PRO A 141 -7.96 -9.77 4.24
N LEU A 142 -9.09 -9.33 4.76
CA LEU A 142 -9.18 -8.55 5.99
C LEU A 142 -9.81 -9.35 7.12
N ASP A 143 -9.28 -9.19 8.33
CA ASP A 143 -9.87 -9.80 9.52
C ASP A 143 -11.21 -9.16 9.85
N GLY A 144 -12.23 -10.00 10.07
CA GLY A 144 -13.57 -9.55 10.43
C GLY A 144 -14.41 -8.96 9.30
N VAL A 145 -13.95 -9.06 8.04
CA VAL A 145 -14.68 -8.61 6.85
C VAL A 145 -15.03 -9.79 5.97
N ASP A 146 -16.28 -9.89 5.56
CA ASP A 146 -16.73 -10.93 4.64
C ASP A 146 -16.39 -10.63 3.18
N ASN A 147 -16.45 -11.68 2.33
CA ASN A 147 -16.13 -11.55 0.92
C ASN A 147 -17.15 -10.73 0.12
N GLU A 148 -18.41 -10.64 0.58
CA GLU A 148 -19.44 -9.85 -0.08
C GLU A 148 -19.16 -8.37 0.04
N MET A 149 -18.72 -7.89 1.22
CA MET A 149 -18.27 -6.51 1.44
C MET A 149 -17.11 -6.14 0.52
N ARG A 150 -16.13 -7.03 0.37
CA ARG A 150 -14.98 -6.82 -0.52
C ARG A 150 -15.41 -6.68 -1.98
N SER A 151 -16.30 -7.57 -2.43
CA SER A 151 -16.84 -7.54 -3.79
C SER A 151 -17.64 -6.26 -4.07
N ALA A 152 -18.41 -5.78 -3.11
CA ALA A 152 -19.15 -4.53 -3.23
C ALA A 152 -18.25 -3.31 -3.35
N SER A 153 -17.14 -3.25 -2.58
CA SER A 153 -16.14 -2.17 -2.68
C SER A 153 -15.52 -2.13 -4.06
N ARG A 154 -15.07 -3.26 -4.57
CA ARG A 154 -14.50 -3.36 -5.93
C ARG A 154 -15.48 -2.88 -7.00
N LYS A 155 -16.73 -3.30 -6.93
CA LYS A 155 -17.75 -2.88 -7.89
C LYS A 155 -18.00 -1.38 -7.87
N ARG A 156 -17.95 -0.75 -6.69
CA ARG A 156 -18.07 0.72 -6.58
C ARG A 156 -16.92 1.45 -7.27
N ALA A 157 -15.68 1.01 -7.08
CA ALA A 157 -14.51 1.59 -7.72
C ALA A 157 -14.59 1.46 -9.24
N ASP A 158 -14.94 0.29 -9.75
CA ASP A 158 -15.14 0.07 -11.19
C ASP A 158 -16.22 0.98 -11.79
N ASN A 159 -17.34 1.16 -11.10
CA ASN A 159 -18.42 2.03 -11.55
C ASN A 159 -17.98 3.51 -11.60
N ARG A 160 -17.19 3.98 -10.63
CA ARG A 160 -16.68 5.35 -10.63
C ARG A 160 -15.81 5.65 -11.83
N VAL A 161 -14.91 4.75 -12.20
CA VAL A 161 -14.09 4.95 -13.41
C VAL A 161 -14.96 5.01 -14.64
N GLN A 162 -15.98 4.18 -14.76
CA GLN A 162 -16.91 4.24 -15.87
C GLN A 162 -17.67 5.57 -15.93
N GLU A 163 -18.18 6.04 -14.78
CA GLU A 163 -18.86 7.34 -14.70
C GLU A 163 -17.95 8.50 -15.14
N LEU A 164 -16.67 8.47 -14.74
CA LEU A 164 -15.68 9.45 -15.16
C LEU A 164 -15.50 9.49 -16.67
N VAL A 165 -15.37 8.33 -17.30
CA VAL A 165 -15.22 8.22 -18.75
C VAL A 165 -16.43 8.76 -19.48
N TRP A 166 -17.65 8.47 -19.00
CA TRP A 166 -18.89 8.96 -19.61
C TRP A 166 -19.08 10.48 -19.48
N ALA A 167 -18.63 11.06 -18.37
CA ALA A 167 -18.78 12.49 -18.10
C ALA A 167 -17.96 13.38 -19.08
N PHE A 168 -16.92 12.84 -19.71
CA PHE A 168 -15.97 13.60 -20.51
C PHE A 168 -16.24 13.61 -22.01
N GLY A 169 -17.25 12.91 -22.49
CA GLY A 169 -17.48 12.67 -23.92
C GLY A 169 -17.80 13.88 -24.80
N SER A 170 -17.99 15.12 -24.24
CA SER A 170 -18.43 16.31 -24.97
C SER A 170 -17.65 17.59 -24.67
N GLU A 171 -16.58 17.56 -23.88
CA GLU A 171 -15.87 18.76 -23.43
C GLU A 171 -14.54 19.00 -24.17
N SER A 172 -13.99 20.21 -24.06
CA SER A 172 -12.68 20.55 -24.61
C SER A 172 -11.55 19.86 -23.83
N GLU A 173 -10.41 19.61 -24.49
CA GLU A 173 -9.27 18.90 -23.89
C GLU A 173 -8.79 19.53 -22.56
N GLU A 174 -8.74 20.85 -22.46
CA GLU A 174 -8.37 21.58 -21.25
C GLU A 174 -9.38 21.39 -20.10
N GLN A 175 -10.67 21.36 -20.42
CA GLN A 175 -11.72 21.09 -19.44
C GLN A 175 -11.67 19.64 -18.95
N ILE A 176 -11.41 18.70 -19.85
CA ILE A 176 -11.23 17.29 -19.54
C ILE A 176 -10.05 17.10 -18.59
N GLU A 177 -8.89 17.70 -18.88
CA GLU A 177 -7.72 17.61 -18.03
C GLU A 177 -7.98 18.12 -16.60
N LYS A 178 -8.62 19.27 -16.48
CA LYS A 178 -8.99 19.83 -15.19
C LYS A 178 -9.95 18.92 -14.42
N GLN A 179 -10.92 18.34 -15.09
CA GLN A 179 -11.88 17.42 -14.49
C GLN A 179 -11.21 16.12 -14.04
N ILE A 180 -10.32 15.55 -14.84
CA ILE A 180 -9.56 14.34 -14.48
C ILE A 180 -8.76 14.59 -13.20
N ARG A 181 -8.03 15.68 -13.10
CA ARG A 181 -7.26 16.03 -11.90
C ARG A 181 -8.14 16.12 -10.65
N LEU A 182 -9.30 16.78 -10.75
CA LEU A 182 -10.26 16.89 -9.64
C LEU A 182 -10.78 15.50 -9.20
N GLN A 183 -11.03 14.62 -10.15
CA GLN A 183 -11.55 13.29 -9.85
C GLN A 183 -10.47 12.36 -9.28
N ILE A 184 -9.24 12.46 -9.74
CA ILE A 184 -8.09 11.75 -9.14
C ILE A 184 -7.92 12.17 -7.69
N GLU A 185 -7.99 13.47 -7.38
CA GLU A 185 -7.96 13.95 -6.01
C GLU A 185 -9.12 13.41 -5.15
N GLN A 186 -10.30 13.27 -5.74
CA GLN A 186 -11.44 12.67 -5.04
C GLN A 186 -11.24 11.18 -4.79
N LEU A 187 -10.76 10.43 -5.77
CA LEU A 187 -10.41 9.01 -5.62
C LEU A 187 -9.36 8.83 -4.51
N LYS A 188 -8.35 9.68 -4.47
CA LYS A 188 -7.34 9.70 -3.42
C LYS A 188 -7.95 9.94 -2.03
N LYS A 189 -8.89 10.89 -1.91
CA LYS A 189 -9.57 11.20 -0.65
C LYS A 189 -10.54 10.11 -0.19
N THR A 190 -11.21 9.44 -1.11
CA THR A 190 -12.18 8.38 -0.79
C THR A 190 -11.53 7.01 -0.61
N GLY A 191 -10.28 6.86 -1.07
CA GLY A 191 -9.53 5.61 -0.97
C GLY A 191 -9.96 4.51 -1.95
N ASP A 192 -10.76 4.82 -2.96
CA ASP A 192 -11.20 3.83 -3.96
C ASP A 192 -10.07 3.41 -4.93
N VAL A 193 -8.87 3.99 -4.78
CA VAL A 193 -7.68 3.73 -5.60
C VAL A 193 -7.25 2.26 -5.53
N GLU A 194 -7.29 1.66 -4.34
CA GLU A 194 -6.95 0.26 -4.10
C GLU A 194 -7.73 -0.71 -4.99
N GLU A 195 -9.04 -0.49 -5.05
CA GLU A 195 -9.94 -1.37 -5.79
C GLU A 195 -9.73 -1.24 -7.31
N LEU A 196 -9.31 -0.07 -7.78
CA LEU A 196 -8.96 0.17 -9.17
C LEU A 196 -7.70 -0.59 -9.57
N LEU A 197 -6.65 -0.54 -8.73
CA LEU A 197 -5.39 -1.22 -8.98
C LEU A 197 -5.57 -2.72 -9.18
N HIS A 198 -6.40 -3.35 -8.36
CA HIS A 198 -6.58 -4.80 -8.41
C HIS A 198 -7.23 -5.28 -9.71
N GLY A 199 -8.20 -4.54 -10.22
CA GLY A 199 -9.02 -5.02 -11.33
C GLY A 199 -8.45 -4.77 -12.71
N ARG A 200 -7.99 -3.57 -12.97
CA ARG A 200 -7.68 -3.08 -14.33
C ARG A 200 -6.24 -2.63 -14.51
N TRP A 201 -5.59 -2.30 -13.41
CA TRP A 201 -4.31 -1.60 -13.39
C TRP A 201 -3.26 -2.39 -12.60
N SER A 202 -3.40 -3.71 -12.54
CA SER A 202 -2.52 -4.59 -11.77
C SER A 202 -1.04 -4.49 -12.18
N HIS A 203 -0.75 -4.17 -13.44
CA HIS A 203 0.61 -3.93 -13.91
C HIS A 203 1.27 -2.69 -13.29
N MET A 204 0.49 -1.81 -12.66
CA MET A 204 0.96 -0.59 -12.00
C MET A 204 1.14 -0.75 -10.49
N GLU A 205 0.92 -1.94 -9.93
CA GLU A 205 1.05 -2.20 -8.49
C GLU A 205 2.46 -1.99 -7.92
N GLU A 206 3.48 -1.97 -8.77
CA GLU A 206 4.86 -1.70 -8.36
C GLU A 206 5.18 -0.22 -8.21
N LEU A 207 4.32 0.65 -8.71
CA LEU A 207 4.46 2.10 -8.61
C LEU A 207 4.07 2.58 -7.21
N ASP A 208 4.66 3.69 -6.78
CA ASP A 208 4.13 4.38 -5.62
C ASP A 208 2.80 5.08 -5.98
N GLU A 209 2.11 5.61 -4.96
CA GLU A 209 0.78 6.18 -5.16
C GLU A 209 0.79 7.39 -6.11
N ASP A 210 1.83 8.24 -6.04
CA ASP A 210 1.91 9.42 -6.89
C ASP A 210 2.23 9.03 -8.34
N GLU A 211 3.18 8.11 -8.56
CA GLU A 211 3.48 7.55 -9.89
C GLU A 211 2.26 6.85 -10.49
N TRP A 212 1.53 6.08 -9.66
CA TRP A 212 0.32 5.41 -10.10
C TRP A 212 -0.77 6.40 -10.52
N LEU A 213 -0.97 7.48 -9.75
CA LEU A 213 -1.95 8.52 -10.08
C LEU A 213 -1.59 9.26 -11.37
N GLU A 214 -0.31 9.52 -11.61
CA GLU A 214 0.17 10.13 -12.85
C GLU A 214 -0.14 9.24 -14.05
N HIS A 215 0.16 7.95 -13.97
CA HIS A 215 -0.19 6.98 -15.02
C HIS A 215 -1.70 6.83 -15.20
N LEU A 216 -2.47 6.82 -14.13
CA LEU A 216 -3.93 6.80 -14.22
C LEU A 216 -4.45 8.05 -14.97
N GLU A 217 -3.88 9.22 -14.70
CA GLU A 217 -4.25 10.46 -15.40
C GLU A 217 -3.99 10.34 -16.91
N GLU A 218 -2.83 9.83 -17.31
CA GLU A 218 -2.50 9.59 -18.71
C GLU A 218 -3.46 8.60 -19.37
N HIS A 219 -3.75 7.49 -18.73
CA HIS A 219 -4.70 6.50 -19.23
C HIS A 219 -6.12 7.04 -19.34
N LEU A 220 -6.57 7.82 -18.36
CA LEU A 220 -7.89 8.44 -18.44
C LEU A 220 -8.00 9.43 -19.61
N LYS A 221 -6.95 10.21 -19.87
CA LYS A 221 -6.88 11.11 -21.05
C LYS A 221 -6.98 10.31 -22.35
N GLU A 222 -6.26 9.20 -22.45
CA GLU A 222 -6.29 8.31 -23.61
C GLU A 222 -7.68 7.70 -23.80
N ILE A 223 -8.30 7.19 -22.74
CA ILE A 223 -9.65 6.63 -22.77
C ILE A 223 -10.68 7.68 -23.21
N VAL A 224 -10.59 8.88 -22.70
CA VAL A 224 -11.49 9.99 -23.08
C VAL A 224 -11.30 10.35 -24.55
N HIS A 225 -10.07 10.39 -25.04
CA HIS A 225 -9.79 10.64 -26.45
C HIS A 225 -10.39 9.57 -27.37
N ILE A 226 -10.35 8.30 -26.93
CA ILE A 226 -10.98 7.18 -27.64
C ILE A 226 -12.49 7.22 -27.53
N SER A 227 -13.07 7.53 -26.37
CA SER A 227 -14.51 7.50 -26.12
C SER A 227 -15.29 8.53 -26.97
N GLY A 228 -14.66 9.66 -27.32
CA GLY A 228 -15.25 10.64 -28.23
C GLY A 228 -15.43 10.13 -29.66
N LYS A 229 -14.99 8.93 -29.99
CA LYS A 229 -15.02 8.34 -31.32
C LYS A 229 -16.00 7.18 -31.48
N ASP A 230 -16.14 6.29 -30.51
CA ASP A 230 -17.05 5.12 -30.60
C ASP A 230 -17.11 4.34 -29.27
N GLU A 231 -18.32 4.04 -28.81
CA GLU A 231 -18.62 3.25 -27.62
C GLU A 231 -18.03 1.82 -27.66
N ARG A 232 -17.92 1.23 -28.84
CA ARG A 232 -17.33 -0.11 -29.06
C ARG A 232 -15.82 -0.09 -28.85
N THR A 233 -15.15 0.98 -29.27
CA THR A 233 -13.71 1.15 -29.12
C THR A 233 -13.34 1.31 -27.64
N LEU A 234 -14.17 2.01 -26.87
CA LEU A 234 -14.01 2.14 -25.44
C LEU A 234 -14.13 0.80 -24.71
N ALA A 235 -15.16 0.00 -25.03
CA ALA A 235 -15.34 -1.34 -24.47
C ALA A 235 -14.16 -2.27 -24.79
N ALA A 236 -13.65 -2.22 -26.01
CA ALA A 236 -12.49 -3.00 -26.44
C ALA A 236 -11.21 -2.57 -25.70
N HIS A 237 -11.01 -1.30 -25.44
CA HIS A 237 -9.88 -0.78 -24.69
C HIS A 237 -9.92 -1.27 -23.22
N PHE A 238 -11.07 -1.20 -22.58
CA PHE A 238 -11.25 -1.73 -21.23
C PHE A 238 -11.04 -3.25 -21.14
N GLU A 239 -11.46 -4.01 -22.14
CA GLU A 239 -11.25 -5.47 -22.17
C GLU A 239 -9.78 -5.82 -22.44
N ALA A 240 -9.04 -5.04 -23.20
CA ALA A 240 -7.61 -5.25 -23.43
C ALA A 240 -6.81 -5.09 -22.12
N HIS A 241 -7.04 -3.99 -21.38
CA HIS A 241 -6.37 -3.75 -20.10
C HIS A 241 -6.83 -4.67 -18.95
N ARG A 242 -7.94 -5.38 -19.13
CA ARG A 242 -8.43 -6.36 -18.16
C ARG A 242 -7.70 -7.70 -18.25
N ARG A 243 -7.01 -7.98 -19.34
CA ARG A 243 -6.30 -9.23 -19.62
C ARG A 243 -4.81 -9.18 -19.36
N GLU A 244 -4.25 -7.98 -19.20
CA GLU A 244 -2.86 -7.72 -18.80
C GLU A 244 -2.75 -7.64 -17.27
#